data_94c1114de26927e33dbea171fbd387b8
#
_entry.id   94c1114de26927e33dbea171fbd387b8
#
_cell.length_a   1.000
_cell.length_b   1.000
_cell.length_c   1.000
_cell.angle_alpha   90.00
_cell.angle_beta   90.00
_cell.angle_gamma   90.00
#
_symmetry.space_group_name_H-M   'P 1'
#
loop_
_entity.id
_entity.type
_entity.pdbx_description
1 polymer ?
#
loop_
_entity_poly.entity_id
_entity_poly.type
_entity_poly.pdbx_seq_one_letter_code
_entity_poly.pdbx_strand_id
1 'polypeptide(L)'
;HSFPTRRSSDLELDGEAGERTTLVSTMLANNEVGTVEPVEELVRIAHKHGVPIHVDAVQAAGQIPIRFRDWDVDALSVSGHKFGTPKGLGALLVRGRTSIEPVLSGGGQERGLRSGTQNVAGAVALAIGLNESNARMQTHYRELVASRDMLIDAVRRVAPRADLTGDPERRLPGHASFIFPGVTGEALLVDLDARGIAASSGSACAVGRHEIPPTLLAMGLEPSIAKSALRMTFRTPLTREQVERISLAIEESYTDLTRY
;
A
#
# COMPACT_ATOMS: atom_id res chain seq x y z
N HIS A 1 11.55 -21.21 -4.95
CA HIS A 1 10.72 -20.67 -6.03
C HIS A 1 10.44 -19.22 -5.69
N SER A 2 11.10 -18.29 -6.40
CA SER A 2 10.72 -16.88 -6.35
C SER A 2 9.40 -16.74 -7.11
N PHE A 3 8.34 -16.31 -6.44
CA PHE A 3 7.12 -15.90 -7.12
C PHE A 3 7.44 -14.81 -8.14
N PRO A 4 6.80 -14.83 -9.31
CA PRO A 4 7.05 -13.81 -10.31
C PRO A 4 6.71 -12.44 -9.72
N THR A 5 7.73 -11.67 -9.41
CA THR A 5 7.59 -10.23 -9.27
C THR A 5 7.18 -9.76 -10.66
N ARG A 6 5.89 -9.45 -10.86
CA ARG A 6 5.45 -8.97 -12.17
C ARG A 6 6.19 -7.68 -12.49
N ARG A 7 7.22 -7.80 -13.30
CA ARG A 7 7.86 -6.71 -14.05
C ARG A 7 6.96 -6.19 -15.18
N SER A 8 5.69 -6.60 -15.20
CA SER A 8 4.87 -6.51 -16.40
C SER A 8 3.78 -5.44 -16.36
N SER A 9 3.65 -4.66 -15.28
CA SER A 9 2.60 -3.62 -15.24
C SER A 9 2.78 -2.58 -16.35
N ASP A 10 4.00 -2.23 -16.69
CA ASP A 10 4.35 -1.32 -17.76
C ASP A 10 4.16 -1.95 -19.16
N LEU A 11 4.66 -3.16 -19.37
CA LEU A 11 4.49 -3.89 -20.64
C LEU A 11 3.04 -4.30 -20.88
N GLU A 12 2.32 -4.72 -19.83
CA GLU A 12 0.90 -5.03 -19.91
C GLU A 12 0.08 -3.76 -20.24
N LEU A 13 0.40 -2.63 -19.61
CA LEU A 13 -0.28 -1.37 -19.91
C LEU A 13 -0.07 -0.92 -21.36
N ASP A 14 1.15 -1.02 -21.91
CA ASP A 14 1.42 -0.65 -23.31
C ASP A 14 0.67 -1.55 -24.31
N GLY A 15 0.43 -2.81 -23.95
CA GLY A 15 -0.38 -3.74 -24.75
C GLY A 15 -1.90 -3.55 -24.61
N GLU A 16 -2.38 -3.11 -23.45
CA GLU A 16 -3.81 -2.96 -23.15
C GLU A 16 -4.35 -1.55 -23.40
N ALA A 17 -3.51 -0.52 -23.27
CA ALA A 17 -3.89 0.86 -23.55
C ALA A 17 -4.10 1.08 -25.06
N GLY A 18 -5.26 1.61 -25.46
CA GLY A 18 -5.61 1.82 -26.85
C GLY A 18 -6.77 2.78 -27.03
N GLU A 19 -7.30 2.87 -28.25
CA GLU A 19 -8.35 3.84 -28.67
C GLU A 19 -9.61 3.83 -27.80
N ARG A 20 -9.90 2.74 -27.08
CA ARG A 20 -11.05 2.61 -26.19
C ARG A 20 -10.73 2.90 -24.73
N THR A 21 -9.49 3.13 -24.38
CA THR A 21 -9.08 3.45 -23.01
C THR A 21 -9.28 4.93 -22.73
N THR A 22 -10.13 5.27 -21.79
CA THR A 22 -10.45 6.67 -21.44
C THR A 22 -9.70 7.18 -20.22
N LEU A 23 -9.23 6.28 -19.36
CA LEU A 23 -8.49 6.60 -18.14
C LEU A 23 -7.65 5.39 -17.73
N VAL A 24 -6.41 5.64 -17.33
CA VAL A 24 -5.61 4.70 -16.55
C VAL A 24 -5.71 5.09 -15.08
N SER A 25 -5.99 4.14 -14.21
CA SER A 25 -5.96 4.36 -12.76
C SER A 25 -5.08 3.30 -12.11
N THR A 26 -4.05 3.74 -11.41
CA THR A 26 -3.09 2.86 -10.73
C THR A 26 -2.79 3.34 -9.32
N MET A 27 -2.28 2.49 -8.46
CA MET A 27 -1.76 2.89 -7.15
C MET A 27 -0.27 3.18 -7.25
N LEU A 28 0.23 4.14 -6.46
CA LEU A 28 1.67 4.38 -6.33
C LEU A 28 2.33 3.30 -5.46
N ALA A 29 1.62 2.81 -4.44
CA ALA A 29 2.10 1.71 -3.61
C ALA A 29 0.94 0.82 -3.19
N ASN A 30 1.13 -0.49 -3.32
CA ASN A 30 0.10 -1.47 -3.01
C ASN A 30 -0.06 -1.63 -1.49
N ASN A 31 -1.30 -1.65 -1.02
CA ASN A 31 -1.63 -1.75 0.40
C ASN A 31 -1.52 -3.17 0.98
N GLU A 32 -1.52 -4.21 0.15
CA GLU A 32 -1.47 -5.61 0.57
C GLU A 32 -0.04 -6.15 0.60
N VAL A 33 0.71 -5.94 -0.48
CA VAL A 33 2.06 -6.47 -0.64
C VAL A 33 3.17 -5.43 -0.46
N GLY A 34 2.81 -4.15 -0.43
CA GLY A 34 3.75 -3.05 -0.21
C GLY A 34 4.58 -2.63 -1.41
N THR A 35 4.44 -3.26 -2.55
CA THR A 35 5.17 -2.92 -3.78
C THR A 35 4.93 -1.47 -4.18
N VAL A 36 5.98 -0.77 -4.58
CA VAL A 36 5.94 0.58 -5.16
C VAL A 36 5.96 0.45 -6.68
N GLU A 37 4.92 0.98 -7.33
CA GLU A 37 4.76 0.89 -8.77
C GLU A 37 5.63 1.91 -9.51
N PRO A 38 6.06 1.61 -10.74
CA PRO A 38 6.90 2.50 -11.57
C PRO A 38 6.04 3.59 -12.24
N VAL A 39 5.44 4.48 -11.42
CA VAL A 39 4.44 5.45 -11.86
C VAL A 39 4.95 6.35 -12.99
N GLU A 40 6.22 6.77 -12.95
CA GLU A 40 6.80 7.60 -14.03
C GLU A 40 6.75 6.89 -15.40
N GLU A 41 7.03 5.60 -15.42
CA GLU A 41 6.92 4.77 -16.62
C GLU A 41 5.48 4.61 -17.07
N LEU A 42 4.57 4.31 -16.13
CA LEU A 42 3.15 4.16 -16.42
C LEU A 42 2.53 5.44 -16.98
N VAL A 43 2.92 6.61 -16.45
CA VAL A 43 2.50 7.92 -16.99
C VAL A 43 2.97 8.10 -18.43
N ARG A 44 4.25 7.80 -18.70
CA ARG A 44 4.81 7.91 -20.03
C ARG A 44 4.07 7.01 -21.05
N ILE A 45 3.70 5.80 -20.64
CA ILE A 45 2.94 4.88 -21.49
C ILE A 45 1.51 5.38 -21.71
N ALA A 46 0.80 5.78 -20.65
CA ALA A 46 -0.56 6.31 -20.79
C ALA A 46 -0.61 7.52 -21.74
N HIS A 47 0.34 8.46 -21.58
CA HIS A 47 0.43 9.65 -22.43
C HIS A 47 0.86 9.34 -23.88
N LYS A 48 1.65 8.31 -24.12
CA LYS A 48 1.95 7.81 -25.48
C LYS A 48 0.67 7.44 -26.24
N HIS A 49 -0.33 6.95 -25.54
CA HIS A 49 -1.65 6.60 -26.08
C HIS A 49 -2.69 7.74 -25.96
N GLY A 50 -2.30 8.92 -25.49
CA GLY A 50 -3.18 10.06 -25.29
C GLY A 50 -4.19 9.87 -24.15
N VAL A 51 -3.94 8.95 -23.22
CA VAL A 51 -4.83 8.59 -22.12
C VAL A 51 -4.38 9.29 -20.84
N PRO A 52 -5.28 10.00 -20.12
CA PRO A 52 -4.98 10.57 -18.82
C PRO A 52 -4.76 9.46 -17.77
N ILE A 53 -3.94 9.77 -16.75
CA ILE A 53 -3.63 8.83 -15.67
C ILE A 53 -3.93 9.42 -14.29
N HIS A 54 -4.70 8.67 -13.50
CA HIS A 54 -4.91 8.88 -12.08
C HIS A 54 -4.00 7.96 -11.26
N VAL A 55 -3.40 8.52 -10.21
CA VAL A 55 -2.55 7.78 -9.28
C VAL A 55 -3.15 7.81 -7.87
N ASP A 56 -3.47 6.66 -7.32
CA ASP A 56 -3.80 6.51 -5.90
C ASP A 56 -2.50 6.48 -5.08
N ALA A 57 -2.21 7.58 -4.40
CA ALA A 57 -1.05 7.72 -3.52
C ALA A 57 -1.38 7.57 -2.03
N VAL A 58 -2.54 7.00 -1.71
CA VAL A 58 -3.03 6.87 -0.32
C VAL A 58 -2.04 6.14 0.58
N GLN A 59 -1.39 5.08 0.09
CA GLN A 59 -0.39 4.34 0.87
C GLN A 59 1.01 4.96 0.83
N ALA A 60 1.29 5.78 -0.17
CA ALA A 60 2.61 6.35 -0.41
C ALA A 60 2.83 7.69 0.32
N ALA A 61 1.77 8.50 0.47
CA ALA A 61 1.86 9.83 1.06
C ALA A 61 2.46 9.81 2.47
N GLY A 62 3.53 10.57 2.66
CA GLY A 62 4.28 10.63 3.92
C GLY A 62 5.13 9.38 4.23
N GLN A 63 5.29 8.44 3.29
CA GLN A 63 6.16 7.28 3.42
C GLN A 63 7.29 7.24 2.39
N ILE A 64 7.00 7.67 1.16
CA ILE A 64 7.96 7.78 0.06
C ILE A 64 7.75 9.11 -0.67
N PRO A 65 8.78 9.62 -1.39
CA PRO A 65 8.64 10.85 -2.17
C PRO A 65 7.58 10.73 -3.26
N ILE A 66 6.74 11.77 -3.39
CA ILE A 66 5.75 11.89 -4.47
C ILE A 66 6.11 13.09 -5.33
N ARG A 67 6.34 12.86 -6.61
CA ARG A 67 6.76 13.89 -7.59
C ARG A 67 5.66 14.17 -8.61
N PHE A 68 4.48 14.57 -8.12
CA PHE A 68 3.29 14.81 -8.95
C PHE A 68 3.55 15.65 -10.21
N ARG A 69 4.35 16.71 -10.07
CA ARG A 69 4.67 17.60 -11.18
C ARG A 69 5.69 16.99 -12.14
N ASP A 70 6.75 16.42 -11.60
CA ASP A 70 7.88 15.89 -12.36
C ASP A 70 7.46 14.65 -13.17
N TRP A 71 6.64 13.79 -12.61
CA TRP A 71 6.08 12.62 -13.27
C TRP A 71 4.97 12.94 -14.27
N ASP A 72 4.49 14.18 -14.30
CA ASP A 72 3.40 14.64 -15.17
C ASP A 72 2.05 13.91 -14.98
N VAL A 73 1.79 13.39 -13.76
CA VAL A 73 0.53 12.74 -13.40
C VAL A 73 -0.65 13.69 -13.59
N ASP A 74 -1.77 13.23 -14.17
CA ASP A 74 -2.96 14.06 -14.44
C ASP A 74 -3.84 14.26 -13.21
N ALA A 75 -4.03 13.20 -12.42
CA ALA A 75 -4.75 13.28 -11.15
C ALA A 75 -4.08 12.40 -10.09
N LEU A 76 -4.08 12.83 -8.82
CA LEU A 76 -3.51 12.08 -7.70
C LEU A 76 -4.37 12.21 -6.46
N SER A 77 -4.71 11.09 -5.83
CA SER A 77 -5.48 11.06 -4.60
C SER A 77 -4.63 10.72 -3.37
N VAL A 78 -4.95 11.37 -2.24
CA VAL A 78 -4.37 11.09 -0.94
C VAL A 78 -5.45 11.02 0.14
N SER A 79 -5.21 10.25 1.21
CA SER A 79 -6.11 10.13 2.36
C SER A 79 -5.39 10.42 3.66
N GLY A 80 -5.88 11.42 4.38
CA GLY A 80 -5.20 12.00 5.54
C GLY A 80 -4.95 11.03 6.69
N HIS A 81 -5.91 10.13 6.99
CA HIS A 81 -5.75 9.15 8.06
C HIS A 81 -4.56 8.21 7.86
N LYS A 82 -4.05 8.08 6.62
CA LYS A 82 -2.87 7.30 6.30
C LYS A 82 -1.55 7.99 6.69
N PHE A 83 -1.56 9.30 6.93
CA PHE A 83 -0.38 10.04 7.38
C PHE A 83 -0.62 10.86 8.68
N GLY A 84 -1.60 10.43 9.49
CA GLY A 84 -1.75 10.89 10.87
C GLY A 84 -2.76 11.99 11.09
N THR A 85 -3.67 12.26 10.14
CA THR A 85 -4.77 13.21 10.35
C THR A 85 -6.06 12.50 10.78
N PRO A 86 -7.07 13.23 11.26
CA PRO A 86 -8.39 12.66 11.51
C PRO A 86 -8.98 11.97 10.27
N LYS A 87 -9.84 10.96 10.49
CA LYS A 87 -10.56 10.26 9.43
C LYS A 87 -11.51 11.22 8.69
N GLY A 88 -11.84 10.90 7.43
CA GLY A 88 -12.76 11.69 6.60
C GLY A 88 -12.10 12.86 5.84
N LEU A 89 -10.78 12.98 5.91
CA LEU A 89 -10.00 13.98 5.19
C LEU A 89 -9.21 13.35 4.05
N GLY A 90 -9.20 14.01 2.90
CA GLY A 90 -8.44 13.62 1.73
C GLY A 90 -8.34 14.75 0.73
N ALA A 91 -7.53 14.58 -0.28
CA ALA A 91 -7.42 15.53 -1.38
C ALA A 91 -7.26 14.80 -2.72
N LEU A 92 -7.84 15.37 -3.75
CA LEU A 92 -7.59 15.02 -5.15
C LEU A 92 -6.85 16.21 -5.80
N LEU A 93 -5.63 15.96 -6.21
CA LEU A 93 -4.84 16.91 -7.00
C LEU A 93 -5.15 16.64 -8.47
N VAL A 94 -5.41 17.69 -9.24
CA VAL A 94 -5.75 17.56 -10.65
C VAL A 94 -4.99 18.62 -11.44
N ARG A 95 -4.45 18.23 -12.59
CA ARG A 95 -3.83 19.18 -13.51
C ARG A 95 -4.89 19.97 -14.25
N GLY A 96 -4.58 21.25 -14.51
CA GLY A 96 -5.53 22.16 -15.19
C GLY A 96 -5.91 21.73 -16.61
N ARG A 97 -5.13 20.85 -17.24
CA ARG A 97 -5.46 20.26 -18.56
C ARG A 97 -6.47 19.10 -18.48
N THR A 98 -6.70 18.53 -17.29
CA THR A 98 -7.55 17.37 -17.09
C THR A 98 -8.96 17.83 -16.78
N SER A 99 -9.91 17.47 -17.63
CA SER A 99 -11.33 17.78 -17.41
C SER A 99 -11.91 16.82 -16.37
N ILE A 100 -12.60 17.38 -15.39
CA ILE A 100 -13.35 16.63 -14.37
C ILE A 100 -14.74 17.20 -14.27
N GLU A 101 -15.74 16.33 -14.24
CA GLU A 101 -17.11 16.70 -13.92
C GLU A 101 -17.40 16.49 -12.43
N PRO A 102 -18.09 17.42 -11.76
CA PRO A 102 -18.43 17.28 -10.35
C PRO A 102 -19.46 16.16 -10.14
N VAL A 103 -19.14 15.24 -9.22
CA VAL A 103 -20.09 14.20 -8.78
C VAL A 103 -21.14 14.78 -7.79
N LEU A 104 -20.75 15.79 -7.02
CA LEU A 104 -21.60 16.47 -6.04
C LEU A 104 -21.90 17.89 -6.53
N SER A 105 -23.13 18.10 -6.99
CA SER A 105 -23.65 19.40 -7.41
C SER A 105 -24.11 20.25 -6.22
N GLY A 106 -24.09 21.59 -6.35
CA GLY A 106 -24.54 22.50 -5.30
C GLY A 106 -23.95 23.90 -5.44
N GLY A 107 -23.43 24.47 -4.35
CA GLY A 107 -23.01 25.87 -4.26
C GLY A 107 -21.70 26.27 -4.96
N GLY A 108 -21.08 25.38 -5.73
CA GLY A 108 -19.94 25.71 -6.59
C GLY A 108 -18.59 25.82 -5.83
N GLN A 109 -18.48 25.31 -4.61
CA GLN A 109 -17.22 25.29 -3.88
C GLN A 109 -16.17 24.44 -4.61
N GLU A 110 -14.91 24.56 -4.22
CA GLU A 110 -13.77 23.90 -4.87
C GLU A 110 -13.75 24.16 -6.39
N ARG A 111 -13.98 25.39 -6.81
CA ARG A 111 -14.03 25.81 -8.23
C ARG A 111 -15.14 25.11 -9.03
N GLY A 112 -16.24 24.75 -8.38
CA GLY A 112 -17.35 24.00 -8.98
C GLY A 112 -17.13 22.49 -9.03
N LEU A 113 -15.99 21.97 -8.62
CA LEU A 113 -15.65 20.55 -8.73
C LEU A 113 -16.16 19.70 -7.57
N ARG A 114 -16.38 20.32 -6.40
CA ARG A 114 -16.90 19.64 -5.22
C ARG A 114 -17.70 20.58 -4.35
N SER A 115 -18.99 20.49 -4.44
CA SER A 115 -19.91 21.36 -3.68
C SER A 115 -20.00 20.97 -2.19
N GLY A 116 -20.36 21.93 -1.35
CA GLY A 116 -20.50 21.84 0.09
C GLY A 116 -19.53 22.79 0.81
N THR A 117 -19.92 23.27 1.98
CA THR A 117 -19.08 24.15 2.80
C THR A 117 -17.72 23.52 3.05
N GLN A 118 -16.66 24.27 2.80
CA GLN A 118 -15.30 23.79 2.97
C GLN A 118 -15.01 23.47 4.43
N ASN A 119 -14.44 22.32 4.68
CA ASN A 119 -13.92 21.93 5.99
C ASN A 119 -12.52 22.55 6.19
N VAL A 120 -12.48 23.83 6.55
CA VAL A 120 -11.21 24.58 6.71
C VAL A 120 -10.31 23.94 7.77
N ALA A 121 -10.89 23.55 8.91
CA ALA A 121 -10.12 22.88 9.98
C ALA A 121 -9.52 21.56 9.48
N GLY A 122 -10.28 20.79 8.71
CA GLY A 122 -9.80 19.56 8.07
C GLY A 122 -8.71 19.80 7.05
N ALA A 123 -8.81 20.86 6.24
CA ALA A 123 -7.77 21.20 5.28
C ALA A 123 -6.45 21.58 5.97
N VAL A 124 -6.52 22.35 7.05
CA VAL A 124 -5.34 22.69 7.87
C VAL A 124 -4.74 21.43 8.51
N ALA A 125 -5.57 20.56 9.09
CA ALA A 125 -5.11 19.31 9.67
C ALA A 125 -4.44 18.41 8.60
N LEU A 126 -4.99 18.34 7.38
CA LEU A 126 -4.42 17.59 6.26
C LEU A 126 -3.02 18.10 5.91
N ALA A 127 -2.86 19.43 5.80
CA ALA A 127 -1.59 20.06 5.48
C ALA A 127 -0.53 19.83 6.59
N ILE A 128 -0.90 19.99 7.85
CA ILE A 128 -0.01 19.74 8.99
C ILE A 128 0.42 18.29 9.02
N GLY A 129 -0.52 17.33 8.93
CA GLY A 129 -0.22 15.91 8.97
C GLY A 129 0.69 15.47 7.83
N LEU A 130 0.52 16.02 6.63
CA LEU A 130 1.38 15.73 5.48
C LEU A 130 2.79 16.29 5.69
N ASN A 131 2.91 17.53 6.19
CA ASN A 131 4.22 18.15 6.48
C ASN A 131 4.98 17.35 7.54
N GLU A 132 4.34 16.99 8.65
CA GLU A 132 4.92 16.19 9.72
C GLU A 132 5.34 14.78 9.23
N SER A 133 4.52 14.14 8.41
CA SER A 133 4.87 12.86 7.82
C SER A 133 6.04 12.95 6.87
N ASN A 134 6.11 14.00 6.05
CA ASN A 134 7.23 14.21 5.14
C ASN A 134 8.54 14.51 5.91
N ALA A 135 8.47 15.28 6.99
CA ALA A 135 9.63 15.51 7.85
C ALA A 135 10.15 14.22 8.49
N ARG A 136 9.23 13.38 9.03
CA ARG A 136 9.60 12.04 9.54
C ARG A 136 10.16 11.14 8.46
N MET A 137 9.58 11.12 7.27
CA MET A 137 10.10 10.36 6.14
C MET A 137 11.55 10.72 5.84
N GLN A 138 11.89 12.02 5.78
CA GLN A 138 13.26 12.47 5.50
C GLN A 138 14.27 12.02 6.56
N THR A 139 13.87 11.95 7.82
CA THR A 139 14.75 11.62 8.94
C THR A 139 14.85 10.12 9.22
N HIS A 140 13.77 9.36 9.05
CA HIS A 140 13.68 7.96 9.49
C HIS A 140 13.57 6.93 8.36
N TYR A 141 13.57 7.36 7.10
CA TYR A 141 13.39 6.44 5.96
C TYR A 141 14.39 5.28 5.97
N ARG A 142 15.69 5.58 6.14
CA ARG A 142 16.75 4.56 6.12
C ARG A 142 16.64 3.58 7.29
N GLU A 143 16.28 4.08 8.47
CA GLU A 143 16.09 3.27 9.66
C GLU A 143 14.86 2.37 9.54
N LEU A 144 13.76 2.87 8.95
CA LEU A 144 12.58 2.08 8.63
C LEU A 144 12.90 0.95 7.66
N VAL A 145 13.64 1.24 6.59
CA VAL A 145 14.08 0.23 5.61
C VAL A 145 14.95 -0.81 6.31
N ALA A 146 15.94 -0.39 7.09
CA ALA A 146 16.83 -1.32 7.80
C ALA A 146 16.07 -2.22 8.78
N SER A 147 15.11 -1.66 9.53
CA SER A 147 14.31 -2.47 10.47
C SER A 147 13.32 -3.39 9.74
N ARG A 148 12.77 -2.98 8.60
CA ARG A 148 11.96 -3.85 7.73
C ARG A 148 12.77 -5.04 7.23
N ASP A 149 13.95 -4.78 6.71
CA ASP A 149 14.81 -5.82 6.15
C ASP A 149 15.27 -6.79 7.24
N MET A 150 15.60 -6.27 8.43
CA MET A 150 15.89 -7.09 9.62
C MET A 150 14.70 -7.99 10.01
N LEU A 151 13.46 -7.46 9.96
CA LEU A 151 12.24 -8.24 10.21
C LEU A 151 12.05 -9.32 9.13
N ILE A 152 12.22 -8.97 7.86
CA ILE A 152 12.10 -9.92 6.74
C ILE A 152 13.08 -11.08 6.92
N ASP A 153 14.33 -10.80 7.22
CA ASP A 153 15.36 -11.82 7.43
C ASP A 153 15.09 -12.68 8.68
N ALA A 154 14.57 -12.07 9.75
CA ALA A 154 14.18 -12.80 10.94
C ALA A 154 13.03 -13.78 10.66
N VAL A 155 11.96 -13.32 9.97
CA VAL A 155 10.82 -14.19 9.59
C VAL A 155 11.27 -15.34 8.69
N ARG A 156 12.10 -15.09 7.67
CA ARG A 156 12.62 -16.13 6.78
C ARG A 156 13.44 -17.19 7.53
N ARG A 157 14.12 -16.80 8.60
CA ARG A 157 14.92 -17.72 9.42
C ARG A 157 14.06 -18.65 10.27
N VAL A 158 13.01 -18.12 10.90
CA VAL A 158 12.14 -18.88 11.81
C VAL A 158 11.00 -19.61 11.09
N ALA A 159 10.61 -19.14 9.92
CA ALA A 159 9.57 -19.73 9.08
C ALA A 159 10.09 -19.89 7.63
N PRO A 160 11.00 -20.85 7.37
CA PRO A 160 11.64 -20.98 6.05
C PRO A 160 10.70 -21.39 4.91
N ARG A 161 9.47 -21.79 5.23
CA ARG A 161 8.40 -22.05 4.23
C ARG A 161 7.56 -20.80 3.92
N ALA A 162 7.72 -19.73 4.69
CA ALA A 162 7.03 -18.47 4.42
C ALA A 162 7.72 -17.72 3.28
N ASP A 163 6.92 -17.22 2.33
CA ASP A 163 7.42 -16.44 1.20
C ASP A 163 7.01 -14.97 1.33
N LEU A 164 7.97 -14.07 1.11
CA LEU A 164 7.73 -12.63 1.03
C LEU A 164 6.92 -12.31 -0.23
N THR A 165 5.80 -11.61 -0.08
CA THR A 165 4.96 -11.19 -1.20
C THR A 165 5.35 -9.81 -1.73
N GLY A 166 5.14 -9.59 -3.04
CA GLY A 166 5.49 -8.35 -3.72
C GLY A 166 6.99 -8.20 -4.01
N ASP A 167 7.37 -7.05 -4.55
CA ASP A 167 8.76 -6.75 -4.93
C ASP A 167 9.64 -6.66 -3.66
N PRO A 168 10.78 -7.34 -3.60
CA PRO A 168 11.65 -7.33 -2.42
C PRO A 168 12.39 -6.01 -2.20
N GLU A 169 12.62 -5.24 -3.26
CA GLU A 169 13.41 -3.99 -3.23
C GLU A 169 12.51 -2.77 -3.31
N ARG A 170 11.64 -2.73 -4.34
CA ARG A 170 10.71 -1.62 -4.58
C ARG A 170 9.46 -1.77 -3.72
N ARG A 171 9.60 -1.47 -2.42
CA ARG A 171 8.49 -1.55 -1.46
C ARG A 171 8.50 -0.44 -0.44
N LEU A 172 7.35 -0.21 0.18
CA LEU A 172 7.21 0.74 1.27
C LEU A 172 8.18 0.45 2.42
N PRO A 173 8.78 1.48 3.04
CA PRO A 173 9.86 1.32 4.00
C PRO A 173 9.50 0.54 5.27
N GLY A 174 8.25 0.60 5.70
CA GLY A 174 7.76 -0.10 6.90
C GLY A 174 6.70 -1.15 6.57
N HIS A 175 6.88 -1.94 5.50
CA HIS A 175 5.89 -2.91 5.04
C HIS A 175 6.53 -4.26 4.73
N ALA A 176 6.12 -5.29 5.46
CA ALA A 176 6.49 -6.68 5.23
C ALA A 176 5.21 -7.54 5.14
N SER A 177 5.01 -8.20 4.01
CA SER A 177 3.88 -9.09 3.78
C SER A 177 4.38 -10.46 3.35
N PHE A 178 3.81 -11.51 3.92
CA PHE A 178 4.19 -12.89 3.68
C PHE A 178 2.97 -13.76 3.44
N ILE A 179 3.18 -14.88 2.78
CA ILE A 179 2.29 -16.04 2.83
C ILE A 179 2.94 -17.11 3.71
N PHE A 180 2.11 -17.85 4.48
CA PHE A 180 2.51 -18.90 5.40
C PHE A 180 1.82 -20.21 5.02
N PRO A 181 2.36 -21.00 4.08
CA PRO A 181 1.71 -22.23 3.61
C PRO A 181 1.38 -23.21 4.74
N GLY A 182 0.18 -23.76 4.69
CA GLY A 182 -0.30 -24.74 5.68
C GLY A 182 -1.13 -24.16 6.82
N VAL A 183 -1.22 -22.83 6.93
CA VAL A 183 -2.09 -22.14 7.90
C VAL A 183 -2.92 -21.07 7.22
N THR A 184 -3.96 -20.57 7.88
CA THR A 184 -4.66 -19.36 7.41
C THR A 184 -4.07 -18.12 8.07
N GLY A 185 -4.01 -17.01 7.32
CA GLY A 185 -3.56 -15.72 7.86
C GLY A 185 -4.43 -15.25 9.04
N GLU A 186 -5.71 -15.63 9.06
CA GLU A 186 -6.60 -15.34 10.17
C GLU A 186 -6.24 -16.10 11.45
N ALA A 187 -5.92 -17.38 11.35
CA ALA A 187 -5.48 -18.16 12.51
C ALA A 187 -4.16 -17.60 13.09
N LEU A 188 -3.20 -17.29 12.20
CA LEU A 188 -1.96 -16.62 12.60
C LEU A 188 -2.23 -15.26 13.25
N LEU A 189 -3.14 -14.47 12.69
CA LEU A 189 -3.48 -13.15 13.22
C LEU A 189 -4.03 -13.24 14.64
N VAL A 190 -4.95 -14.17 14.90
CA VAL A 190 -5.57 -14.37 16.23
C VAL A 190 -4.52 -14.81 17.26
N ASP A 191 -3.65 -15.75 16.91
CA ASP A 191 -2.62 -16.23 17.83
C ASP A 191 -1.54 -15.18 18.10
N LEU A 192 -1.13 -14.41 17.09
CA LEU A 192 -0.20 -13.29 17.24
C LEU A 192 -0.80 -12.15 18.09
N ASP A 193 -2.10 -11.86 17.94
CA ASP A 193 -2.80 -10.86 18.76
C ASP A 193 -2.81 -11.28 20.23
N ALA A 194 -3.07 -12.57 20.53
CA ALA A 194 -2.98 -13.12 21.89
C ALA A 194 -1.57 -12.99 22.51
N ARG A 195 -0.51 -12.95 21.65
CA ARG A 195 0.89 -12.70 22.05
C ARG A 195 1.25 -11.21 22.05
N GLY A 196 0.29 -10.31 21.82
CA GLY A 196 0.47 -8.86 21.80
C GLY A 196 1.19 -8.34 20.56
N ILE A 197 1.08 -9.03 19.43
CA ILE A 197 1.60 -8.62 18.11
C ILE A 197 0.43 -8.30 17.19
N ALA A 198 0.23 -7.01 16.92
CA ALA A 198 -0.76 -6.55 15.97
C ALA A 198 -0.27 -6.72 14.53
N ALA A 199 -1.03 -7.42 13.70
CA ALA A 199 -0.78 -7.64 12.28
C ALA A 199 -2.08 -7.50 11.48
N SER A 200 -2.10 -7.90 10.21
CA SER A 200 -3.30 -7.92 9.38
C SER A 200 -3.27 -9.12 8.44
N SER A 201 -4.38 -9.82 8.31
CA SER A 201 -4.57 -10.88 7.32
C SER A 201 -5.29 -10.28 6.10
N GLY A 202 -4.62 -10.20 4.95
CA GLY A 202 -5.21 -9.69 3.72
C GLY A 202 -5.53 -8.19 3.72
N SER A 203 -6.62 -7.79 3.06
CA SER A 203 -7.05 -6.39 2.99
C SER A 203 -7.72 -5.94 4.30
N ALA A 204 -7.20 -4.88 4.91
CA ALA A 204 -7.79 -4.29 6.12
C ALA A 204 -9.23 -3.74 5.90
N CYS A 205 -9.64 -3.53 4.65
CA CYS A 205 -11.00 -3.07 4.29
C CYS A 205 -12.03 -4.21 4.32
N ALA A 206 -11.60 -5.47 4.34
CA ALA A 206 -12.46 -6.66 4.33
C ALA A 206 -12.70 -7.24 5.73
N VAL A 207 -12.54 -6.45 6.78
CA VAL A 207 -12.79 -6.88 8.16
C VAL A 207 -14.23 -7.38 8.28
N GLY A 208 -14.38 -8.69 8.62
CA GLY A 208 -15.68 -9.36 8.72
C GLY A 208 -16.15 -10.06 7.43
N ARG A 209 -15.38 -9.99 6.34
CA ARG A 209 -15.58 -10.82 5.15
C ARG A 209 -14.37 -11.72 4.98
N HIS A 210 -14.58 -13.02 4.86
CA HIS A 210 -13.51 -14.01 4.58
C HIS A 210 -13.01 -13.89 3.12
N GLU A 211 -12.75 -12.66 2.66
CA GLU A 211 -12.34 -12.42 1.28
C GLU A 211 -10.85 -12.68 1.11
N ILE A 212 -10.54 -13.45 0.10
CA ILE A 212 -9.15 -13.71 -0.31
C ILE A 212 -8.56 -12.41 -0.85
N PRO A 213 -7.32 -12.03 -0.48
CA PRO A 213 -6.69 -10.81 -0.98
C PRO A 213 -6.66 -10.77 -2.51
N PRO A 214 -7.38 -9.82 -3.16
CA PRO A 214 -7.49 -9.78 -4.62
C PRO A 214 -6.16 -9.52 -5.31
N THR A 215 -5.28 -8.77 -4.69
CA THR A 215 -3.92 -8.54 -5.21
C THR A 215 -3.14 -9.84 -5.35
N LEU A 216 -3.20 -10.72 -4.34
CA LEU A 216 -2.49 -12.00 -4.38
C LEU A 216 -3.04 -12.93 -5.45
N LEU A 217 -4.36 -12.93 -5.66
CA LEU A 217 -4.99 -13.67 -6.77
C LEU A 217 -4.54 -13.11 -8.12
N ALA A 218 -4.53 -11.79 -8.28
CA ALA A 218 -4.06 -11.13 -9.50
C ALA A 218 -2.57 -11.39 -9.77
N MET A 219 -1.76 -11.63 -8.72
CA MET A 219 -0.37 -12.06 -8.83
C MET A 219 -0.23 -13.54 -9.20
N GLY A 220 -1.34 -14.27 -9.39
CA GLY A 220 -1.36 -15.67 -9.79
C GLY A 220 -1.17 -16.68 -8.64
N LEU A 221 -1.36 -16.26 -7.39
CA LEU A 221 -1.35 -17.20 -6.28
C LEU A 221 -2.66 -17.98 -6.22
N GLU A 222 -2.54 -19.26 -5.95
CA GLU A 222 -3.71 -20.12 -5.69
C GLU A 222 -4.50 -19.60 -4.47
N PRO A 223 -5.85 -19.67 -4.49
CA PRO A 223 -6.70 -19.18 -3.41
C PRO A 223 -6.34 -19.72 -2.02
N SER A 224 -5.96 -20.99 -1.94
CA SER A 224 -5.53 -21.64 -0.70
C SER A 224 -4.25 -21.02 -0.11
N ILE A 225 -3.32 -20.63 -0.98
CA ILE A 225 -2.07 -19.97 -0.60
C ILE A 225 -2.33 -18.50 -0.26
N ALA A 226 -3.12 -17.79 -1.07
CA ALA A 226 -3.46 -16.40 -0.82
C ALA A 226 -4.16 -16.17 0.53
N LYS A 227 -4.95 -17.14 1.01
CA LYS A 227 -5.57 -17.12 2.35
C LYS A 227 -4.57 -17.16 3.51
N SER A 228 -3.34 -17.60 3.28
CA SER A 228 -2.29 -17.67 4.31
C SER A 228 -1.52 -16.37 4.50
N ALA A 229 -1.98 -15.27 3.86
CA ALA A 229 -1.29 -14.00 3.90
C ALA A 229 -1.35 -13.33 5.29
N LEU A 230 -0.20 -12.82 5.71
CA LEU A 230 -0.05 -11.98 6.90
C LEU A 230 0.78 -10.76 6.53
N ARG A 231 0.28 -9.56 6.89
CA ARG A 231 0.94 -8.30 6.64
C ARG A 231 1.31 -7.61 7.96
N MET A 232 2.54 -7.20 8.06
CA MET A 232 3.08 -6.39 9.15
C MET A 232 3.47 -5.02 8.63
N THR A 233 2.93 -3.95 9.24
CA THR A 233 3.22 -2.57 8.86
C THR A 233 3.55 -1.74 10.08
N PHE A 234 4.55 -0.88 9.96
CA PHE A 234 4.98 0.01 11.03
C PHE A 234 5.47 1.35 10.45
N ARG A 235 5.38 2.40 11.27
CA ARG A 235 5.74 3.76 10.87
C ARG A 235 6.89 4.35 11.68
N THR A 236 7.33 3.62 12.68
CA THR A 236 8.54 3.90 13.46
C THR A 236 9.51 2.73 13.30
N PRO A 237 10.82 2.98 13.21
CA PRO A 237 11.80 1.90 13.14
C PRO A 237 11.64 0.93 14.31
N LEU A 238 11.69 -0.36 14.01
CA LEU A 238 11.69 -1.41 15.03
C LEU A 238 13.08 -1.55 15.64
N THR A 239 13.13 -1.74 16.96
CA THR A 239 14.36 -2.14 17.64
C THR A 239 14.66 -3.62 17.35
N ARG A 240 15.90 -4.02 17.57
CA ARG A 240 16.30 -5.44 17.47
C ARG A 240 15.46 -6.33 18.38
N GLU A 241 15.24 -5.91 19.62
CA GLU A 241 14.41 -6.63 20.60
C GLU A 241 12.96 -6.80 20.10
N GLN A 242 12.38 -5.78 19.51
CA GLN A 242 11.05 -5.88 18.90
C GLN A 242 11.02 -6.87 17.74
N VAL A 243 12.03 -6.86 16.87
CA VAL A 243 12.13 -7.81 15.77
C VAL A 243 12.29 -9.26 16.29
N GLU A 244 13.13 -9.48 17.30
CA GLU A 244 13.31 -10.78 17.93
C GLU A 244 12.01 -11.28 18.58
N ARG A 245 11.28 -10.41 19.29
CA ARG A 245 9.98 -10.74 19.87
C ARG A 245 8.95 -11.11 18.80
N ILE A 246 8.87 -10.34 17.71
CA ILE A 246 7.94 -10.61 16.60
C ILE A 246 8.30 -11.95 15.94
N SER A 247 9.57 -12.19 15.64
CA SER A 247 9.99 -13.42 14.96
C SER A 247 9.76 -14.66 15.84
N LEU A 248 10.01 -14.58 17.14
CA LEU A 248 9.73 -15.67 18.06
C LEU A 248 8.22 -15.98 18.13
N ALA A 249 7.39 -14.95 18.24
CA ALA A 249 5.94 -15.14 18.22
C ALA A 249 5.46 -15.80 16.92
N ILE A 250 6.02 -15.42 15.76
CA ILE A 250 5.70 -16.05 14.46
C ILE A 250 6.15 -17.51 14.45
N GLU A 251 7.35 -17.83 14.94
CA GLU A 251 7.87 -19.19 15.02
C GLU A 251 6.96 -20.11 15.84
N GLU A 252 6.60 -19.68 17.04
CA GLU A 252 5.72 -20.41 17.94
C GLU A 252 4.34 -20.60 17.34
N SER A 253 3.69 -19.49 16.87
CA SER A 253 2.36 -19.53 16.27
C SER A 253 2.31 -20.42 15.04
N TYR A 254 3.27 -20.28 14.13
CA TYR A 254 3.32 -21.06 12.90
C TYR A 254 3.58 -22.55 13.18
N THR A 255 4.47 -22.86 14.15
CA THR A 255 4.74 -24.22 14.58
C THR A 255 3.52 -24.87 15.21
N ASP A 256 2.83 -24.17 16.10
CA ASP A 256 1.66 -24.71 16.81
C ASP A 256 0.50 -24.97 15.83
N LEU A 257 0.25 -24.05 14.91
CA LEU A 257 -0.83 -24.15 13.91
C LEU A 257 -0.54 -25.20 12.81
N THR A 258 0.70 -25.57 12.56
CA THR A 258 1.07 -26.59 11.56
C THR A 258 1.17 -28.00 12.12
N ARG A 259 1.07 -28.20 13.44
CA ARG A 259 1.10 -29.53 14.08
C ARG A 259 -0.20 -30.31 13.95
N TYR A 260 -1.28 -29.67 13.53
CA TYR A 260 -2.61 -30.24 13.36
C TYR A 260 -3.05 -30.20 11.91
#